data_b2250be02a944541398c6f2598a29879
#
_entry.id   b2250be02a944541398c6f2598a29879
#
_cell.length_a   1.000
_cell.length_b   1.000
_cell.length_c   1.000
_cell.angle_alpha   90.00
_cell.angle_beta   90.00
_cell.angle_gamma   90.00
#
_symmetry.space_group_name_H-M   'P 1'
#
loop_
_entity.id
_entity.type
_entity.pdbx_description
1 polymer ?
#
loop_
_entity_poly.entity_id
_entity_poly.type
_entity_poly.pdbx_seq_one_letter_code
_entity_poly.pdbx_strand_id
1 'polypeptide(L)'
;MSKPIVAVVGRPNVGKSTLFNSLCGQQISIVKDTPGVTRDRIYAEVSWLNHNFTLIDTGGIEPDTGDIILSQMREQAEIAIETADVIIFMTDVKQGLVDSDSKVADMLRRSHKPVILVVNKVDSFEKMMPDVYEFYNLGIGEPFPISAVNKLGFGEVLDEVVSHFPEGSDTDEEDDRPKVAIIGKPNVGKSSIINKLVGKNRVIVSDIAGTTRDAIDTAIKYNGKEYVFIDTAGLRRKSKIKEDLERFSIIRTVAAVERADIAILVIDATEGVTEQDAKIAGIAHERGKGIIIAVNKWDDIEKNDKTIYEFTNKIKDTLAFMSYAEIIFVSAKTGQRLNKIYELVDHIVDAQTMRIPTGVLNEILTEAVAMKQPPSDKGKRLKIYYMTQVSVTPPTFVMFVNDVALTHFSYTRYIENRIRESFGFRGTSIRFINRERKEKE
;
A
#
# COMPACT_ATOMS: atom_id res chain seq x y z
N MET A 1 0.01 -10.91 -7.96
CA MET A 1 -1.14 -11.01 -7.04
C MET A 1 -1.07 -9.91 -6.00
N SER A 2 -2.17 -9.23 -5.69
CA SER A 2 -2.24 -8.27 -4.59
C SER A 2 -2.15 -9.02 -3.26
N LYS A 3 -1.44 -8.45 -2.28
CA LYS A 3 -1.38 -9.05 -0.93
C LYS A 3 -2.75 -8.92 -0.27
N PRO A 4 -3.24 -9.95 0.43
CA PRO A 4 -4.44 -9.84 1.25
C PRO A 4 -4.30 -8.74 2.31
N ILE A 5 -5.41 -8.11 2.63
CA ILE A 5 -5.48 -7.04 3.63
C ILE A 5 -6.24 -7.55 4.85
N VAL A 6 -5.62 -7.44 6.02
CA VAL A 6 -6.22 -7.82 7.31
C VAL A 6 -6.39 -6.55 8.16
N ALA A 7 -7.61 -6.22 8.54
CA ALA A 7 -7.88 -5.05 9.39
C ALA A 7 -8.20 -5.46 10.83
N VAL A 8 -7.64 -4.74 11.80
CA VAL A 8 -7.94 -4.93 13.22
C VAL A 8 -8.95 -3.89 13.68
N VAL A 9 -10.10 -4.32 14.14
CA VAL A 9 -11.22 -3.50 14.63
C VAL A 9 -11.50 -3.82 16.09
N GLY A 10 -11.94 -2.86 16.87
CA GLY A 10 -12.32 -3.05 18.26
C GLY A 10 -12.29 -1.75 19.05
N ARG A 11 -12.79 -1.78 20.28
CA ARG A 11 -12.82 -0.62 21.18
C ARG A 11 -11.43 -0.04 21.45
N PRO A 12 -11.34 1.22 21.88
CA PRO A 12 -10.13 1.75 22.48
C PRO A 12 -9.64 0.85 23.64
N ASN A 13 -8.34 0.76 23.82
CA ASN A 13 -7.68 0.05 24.93
C ASN A 13 -7.91 -1.48 25.01
N VAL A 14 -8.52 -2.13 24.01
CA VAL A 14 -8.57 -3.61 23.95
C VAL A 14 -7.24 -4.25 23.58
N GLY A 15 -6.25 -3.45 23.12
CA GLY A 15 -4.90 -3.90 22.84
C GLY A 15 -4.58 -4.07 21.34
N LYS A 16 -5.33 -3.42 20.44
CA LYS A 16 -5.10 -3.47 18.97
C LYS A 16 -3.67 -3.12 18.60
N SER A 17 -3.19 -1.96 19.05
CA SER A 17 -1.82 -1.50 18.76
C SER A 17 -0.76 -2.39 19.41
N THR A 18 -1.07 -3.04 20.55
CA THR A 18 -0.17 -4.03 21.16
C THR A 18 -0.06 -5.28 20.30
N LEU A 19 -1.19 -5.80 19.79
CA LEU A 19 -1.21 -6.91 18.84
C LEU A 19 -0.44 -6.54 17.58
N PHE A 20 -0.74 -5.39 16.99
CA PHE A 20 -0.08 -4.87 15.80
C PHE A 20 1.44 -4.80 15.98
N ASN A 21 1.93 -4.17 17.05
CA ASN A 21 3.35 -4.04 17.33
C ASN A 21 4.01 -5.39 17.61
N SER A 22 3.30 -6.31 18.24
CA SER A 22 3.82 -7.66 18.55
C SER A 22 3.98 -8.50 17.28
N LEU A 23 3.06 -8.41 16.34
CA LEU A 23 3.13 -9.09 15.05
C LEU A 23 4.23 -8.47 14.17
N CYS A 24 4.37 -7.16 14.14
CA CYS A 24 5.45 -6.46 13.45
C CYS A 24 6.84 -6.81 14.01
N GLY A 25 6.95 -7.09 15.32
CA GLY A 25 8.22 -7.38 15.99
C GLY A 25 8.72 -8.81 15.82
N GLN A 26 7.91 -9.75 15.34
CA GLN A 26 8.30 -11.17 15.22
C GLN A 26 8.92 -11.54 13.87
N GLN A 27 8.64 -10.83 12.79
CA GLN A 27 9.29 -11.03 11.49
C GLN A 27 9.34 -9.71 10.72
N ILE A 28 10.36 -8.93 10.96
CA ILE A 28 10.61 -7.71 10.19
C ILE A 28 11.33 -8.11 8.91
N SER A 29 10.62 -8.10 7.78
CA SER A 29 11.27 -7.74 6.55
C SER A 29 11.76 -6.29 6.73
N ILE A 30 13.03 -6.05 6.48
CA ILE A 30 13.77 -4.81 6.68
C ILE A 30 12.96 -3.62 6.11
N VAL A 31 12.22 -2.93 6.97
CA VAL A 31 11.65 -1.63 6.64
C VAL A 31 12.82 -0.65 6.63
N LYS A 32 13.29 -0.28 5.45
CA LYS A 32 14.23 0.82 5.28
C LYS A 32 13.53 2.10 5.74
N ASP A 33 14.18 2.85 6.64
CA ASP A 33 13.76 4.20 6.98
C ASP A 33 13.79 5.07 5.72
N THR A 34 12.65 5.22 5.08
CA THR A 34 12.48 6.13 3.93
C THR A 34 12.22 7.52 4.50
N PRO A 35 13.05 8.53 4.16
CA PRO A 35 12.82 9.89 4.62
C PRO A 35 11.44 10.38 4.17
N GLY A 36 10.61 10.86 5.12
CA GLY A 36 9.26 11.36 4.87
C GLY A 36 8.12 10.44 5.33
N VAL A 37 8.40 9.18 5.72
CA VAL A 37 7.40 8.27 6.30
C VAL A 37 7.48 8.36 7.82
N THR A 38 6.40 8.81 8.46
CA THR A 38 6.34 9.00 9.91
C THR A 38 6.28 7.67 10.67
N ARG A 39 6.78 7.67 11.93
CA ARG A 39 6.80 6.53 12.86
C ARG A 39 5.42 6.00 13.29
N ASP A 40 4.33 6.68 12.98
CA ASP A 40 2.96 6.22 13.26
C ASP A 40 2.55 5.15 12.24
N ARG A 41 2.86 3.90 12.56
CA ARG A 41 2.56 2.75 11.70
C ARG A 41 1.08 2.42 11.80
N ILE A 42 0.30 2.81 10.80
CA ILE A 42 -1.11 2.42 10.64
C ILE A 42 -1.22 1.06 9.93
N TYR A 43 -0.17 0.64 9.22
CA TYR A 43 -0.11 -0.60 8.46
C TYR A 43 1.28 -1.25 8.55
N ALA A 44 1.33 -2.57 8.41
CA ALA A 44 2.58 -3.33 8.36
C ALA A 44 2.46 -4.56 7.47
N GLU A 45 3.59 -5.01 6.91
CA GLU A 45 3.67 -6.31 6.25
C GLU A 45 3.90 -7.40 7.29
N VAL A 46 3.10 -8.43 7.26
CA VAL A 46 3.19 -9.61 8.11
C VAL A 46 3.36 -10.84 7.23
N SER A 47 4.25 -11.75 7.65
CA SER A 47 4.45 -13.04 6.99
C SER A 47 4.12 -14.17 7.96
N TRP A 48 3.27 -15.10 7.54
CA TRP A 48 2.90 -16.30 8.31
C TRP A 48 2.75 -17.51 7.38
N LEU A 49 3.38 -18.63 7.67
CA LEU A 49 3.28 -19.89 6.91
C LEU A 49 3.35 -19.69 5.37
N ASN A 50 4.33 -19.04 4.83
CA ASN A 50 4.47 -18.72 3.40
C ASN A 50 3.45 -17.72 2.80
N HIS A 51 2.51 -17.20 3.59
CA HIS A 51 1.58 -16.15 3.19
C HIS A 51 2.10 -14.79 3.64
N ASN A 52 2.03 -13.80 2.74
CA ASN A 52 2.35 -12.40 3.04
C ASN A 52 1.08 -11.58 2.93
N PHE A 53 0.78 -10.78 3.93
CA PHE A 53 -0.39 -9.91 3.95
C PHE A 53 -0.10 -8.56 4.58
N THR A 54 -0.95 -7.58 4.32
CA THR A 54 -0.88 -6.25 4.93
C THR A 54 -1.83 -6.17 6.11
N LEU A 55 -1.28 -5.98 7.31
CA LEU A 55 -2.05 -5.75 8.53
C LEU A 55 -2.30 -4.24 8.70
N ILE A 56 -3.54 -3.86 9.01
CA ILE A 56 -3.94 -2.47 9.22
C ILE A 56 -4.50 -2.30 10.64
N ASP A 57 -3.95 -1.35 11.42
CA ASP A 57 -4.52 -0.92 12.70
C ASP A 57 -5.52 0.22 12.46
N THR A 58 -6.82 -0.05 12.64
CA THR A 58 -7.85 0.99 12.50
C THR A 58 -8.02 1.83 13.77
N GLY A 59 -7.33 1.51 14.87
CA GLY A 59 -7.61 1.95 16.23
C GLY A 59 -6.85 3.14 16.78
N GLY A 60 -6.07 3.85 15.99
CA GLY A 60 -5.18 4.91 16.50
C GLY A 60 -5.82 6.25 16.89
N ILE A 61 -7.13 6.32 17.15
CA ILE A 61 -7.85 7.54 17.54
C ILE A 61 -8.40 7.33 18.95
N GLU A 62 -7.87 8.06 19.94
CA GLU A 62 -8.42 8.10 21.30
C GLU A 62 -9.43 9.23 21.40
N PRO A 63 -10.69 8.96 21.80
CA PRO A 63 -11.70 10.00 22.04
C PRO A 63 -11.78 10.41 23.51
N ASP A 64 -12.04 11.67 23.74
CA ASP A 64 -12.20 12.24 25.10
C ASP A 64 -13.59 12.04 25.72
N THR A 65 -14.61 11.51 24.98
CA THR A 65 -15.98 11.38 25.47
C THR A 65 -16.70 10.11 24.98
N GLY A 66 -17.57 9.53 25.84
CA GLY A 66 -18.21 8.22 25.63
C GLY A 66 -19.10 8.05 24.39
N ASP A 67 -19.83 9.09 23.94
CA ASP A 67 -20.70 9.02 22.76
C ASP A 67 -19.90 8.98 21.44
N ILE A 68 -18.66 9.45 21.47
CA ILE A 68 -17.73 9.45 20.35
C ILE A 68 -17.17 8.05 20.10
N ILE A 69 -17.03 7.22 21.15
CA ILE A 69 -16.47 5.86 21.05
C ILE A 69 -17.25 4.99 20.06
N LEU A 70 -18.57 4.96 20.17
CA LEU A 70 -19.42 4.12 19.31
C LEU A 70 -19.40 4.59 17.85
N SER A 71 -19.39 5.91 17.61
CA SER A 71 -19.32 6.45 16.24
C SER A 71 -18.01 6.10 15.58
N GLN A 72 -16.90 6.19 16.31
CA GLN A 72 -15.56 5.83 15.79
C GLN A 72 -15.41 4.33 15.55
N MET A 73 -15.93 3.49 16.44
CA MET A 73 -15.93 2.04 16.24
C MET A 73 -16.74 1.65 14.98
N ARG A 74 -17.88 2.32 14.74
CA ARG A 74 -18.65 2.12 13.51
C ARG A 74 -17.87 2.52 12.29
N GLU A 75 -17.21 3.66 12.32
CA GLU A 75 -16.39 4.14 11.20
C GLU A 75 -15.19 3.22 10.94
N GLN A 76 -14.53 2.74 11.99
CA GLN A 76 -13.48 1.72 11.88
C GLN A 76 -14.00 0.42 11.23
N ALA A 77 -15.18 -0.04 11.66
CA ALA A 77 -15.82 -1.24 11.12
C ALA A 77 -16.21 -1.04 9.64
N GLU A 78 -16.78 0.11 9.28
CA GLU A 78 -17.13 0.44 7.89
C GLU A 78 -15.90 0.43 6.99
N ILE A 79 -14.79 1.03 7.42
CA ILE A 79 -13.55 1.04 6.66
C ILE A 79 -12.96 -0.36 6.53
N ALA A 80 -12.95 -1.14 7.61
CA ALA A 80 -12.48 -2.53 7.58
C ALA A 80 -13.32 -3.38 6.59
N ILE A 81 -14.66 -3.22 6.63
CA ILE A 81 -15.58 -3.89 5.71
C ILE A 81 -15.29 -3.49 4.25
N GLU A 82 -15.01 -2.22 4.00
CA GLU A 82 -14.72 -1.74 2.64
C GLU A 82 -13.36 -2.19 2.12
N THR A 83 -12.34 -2.26 2.99
CA THR A 83 -10.95 -2.37 2.54
C THR A 83 -10.29 -3.71 2.81
N ALA A 84 -10.72 -4.47 3.82
CA ALA A 84 -10.06 -5.71 4.23
C ALA A 84 -10.63 -6.95 3.55
N ASP A 85 -9.78 -7.96 3.34
CA ASP A 85 -10.19 -9.30 2.94
C ASP A 85 -10.61 -10.12 4.15
N VAL A 86 -9.94 -9.92 5.30
CA VAL A 86 -10.25 -10.55 6.59
C VAL A 86 -10.25 -9.50 7.68
N ILE A 87 -11.17 -9.59 8.63
CA ILE A 87 -11.30 -8.65 9.75
C ILE A 87 -11.01 -9.39 11.05
N ILE A 88 -10.08 -8.87 11.86
CA ILE A 88 -9.87 -9.27 13.24
C ILE A 88 -10.70 -8.36 14.13
N PHE A 89 -11.74 -8.89 14.76
CA PHE A 89 -12.54 -8.16 15.73
C PHE A 89 -12.04 -8.44 17.14
N MET A 90 -11.44 -7.43 17.76
CA MET A 90 -10.73 -7.56 19.03
C MET A 90 -11.53 -7.04 20.21
N THR A 91 -11.68 -7.87 21.25
CA THR A 91 -12.38 -7.60 22.50
C THR A 91 -11.45 -7.77 23.71
N ASP A 92 -11.92 -7.48 24.92
CA ASP A 92 -11.14 -7.51 26.16
C ASP A 92 -11.86 -8.37 27.21
N VAL A 93 -11.27 -9.50 27.60
CA VAL A 93 -11.85 -10.43 28.57
C VAL A 93 -12.04 -9.78 29.93
N LYS A 94 -11.15 -8.86 30.36
CA LYS A 94 -11.22 -8.23 31.69
C LYS A 94 -12.37 -7.23 31.81
N GLN A 95 -12.84 -6.68 30.71
CA GLN A 95 -14.00 -5.78 30.69
C GLN A 95 -15.32 -6.51 30.43
N GLY A 96 -15.23 -7.76 29.95
CA GLY A 96 -16.38 -8.55 29.53
C GLY A 96 -17.07 -8.00 28.28
N LEU A 97 -18.24 -8.56 28.00
CA LEU A 97 -19.05 -8.16 26.86
C LEU A 97 -19.79 -6.84 27.14
N VAL A 98 -19.68 -5.88 26.21
CA VAL A 98 -20.37 -4.58 26.33
C VAL A 98 -21.23 -4.29 25.09
N ASP A 99 -22.22 -3.42 25.22
CA ASP A 99 -23.18 -3.05 24.17
C ASP A 99 -22.52 -2.56 22.88
N SER A 100 -21.40 -1.85 23.00
CA SER A 100 -20.67 -1.37 21.82
C SER A 100 -20.05 -2.51 21.02
N ASP A 101 -19.58 -3.57 21.66
CA ASP A 101 -19.07 -4.77 20.98
C ASP A 101 -20.20 -5.46 20.21
N SER A 102 -21.37 -5.61 20.82
CA SER A 102 -22.55 -6.21 20.18
C SER A 102 -23.01 -5.44 18.95
N LYS A 103 -23.02 -4.10 19.00
CA LYS A 103 -23.41 -3.25 17.88
C LYS A 103 -22.43 -3.35 16.70
N VAL A 104 -21.13 -3.41 16.98
CA VAL A 104 -20.10 -3.60 15.94
C VAL A 104 -20.16 -5.02 15.38
N ALA A 105 -20.34 -6.02 16.24
CA ALA A 105 -20.55 -7.41 15.84
C ALA A 105 -21.71 -7.56 14.83
N ASP A 106 -22.83 -6.87 15.08
CA ASP A 106 -23.97 -6.83 14.16
C ASP A 106 -23.64 -6.27 12.79
N MET A 107 -22.83 -5.21 12.74
CA MET A 107 -22.36 -4.63 11.46
C MET A 107 -21.45 -5.60 10.73
N LEU A 108 -20.49 -6.20 11.42
CA LEU A 108 -19.53 -7.14 10.85
C LEU A 108 -20.22 -8.38 10.31
N ARG A 109 -21.20 -8.94 11.02
CA ARG A 109 -22.00 -10.11 10.56
C ARG A 109 -22.76 -9.81 9.25
N ARG A 110 -23.30 -8.61 9.11
CA ARG A 110 -24.03 -8.18 7.89
C ARG A 110 -23.13 -7.92 6.68
N SER A 111 -21.84 -7.79 6.89
CA SER A 111 -20.90 -7.51 5.81
C SER A 111 -20.55 -8.72 4.95
N HIS A 112 -20.83 -9.94 5.44
CA HIS A 112 -20.43 -11.21 4.82
C HIS A 112 -18.91 -11.36 4.60
N LYS A 113 -18.10 -10.51 5.22
CA LYS A 113 -16.64 -10.65 5.23
C LYS A 113 -16.23 -11.70 6.28
N PRO A 114 -15.13 -12.44 6.07
CA PRO A 114 -14.55 -13.26 7.13
C PRO A 114 -14.17 -12.39 8.33
N VAL A 115 -14.71 -12.73 9.49
CA VAL A 115 -14.43 -12.02 10.75
C VAL A 115 -13.95 -13.01 11.78
N ILE A 116 -12.78 -12.76 12.35
CA ILE A 116 -12.16 -13.57 13.39
C ILE A 116 -12.33 -12.85 14.71
N LEU A 117 -13.04 -13.46 15.66
CA LEU A 117 -13.26 -12.90 16.98
C LEU A 117 -12.06 -13.20 17.87
N VAL A 118 -11.36 -12.16 18.30
CA VAL A 118 -10.20 -12.29 19.19
C VAL A 118 -10.50 -11.68 20.56
N VAL A 119 -10.33 -12.47 21.59
CA VAL A 119 -10.50 -12.06 22.99
C VAL A 119 -9.14 -11.88 23.63
N ASN A 120 -8.76 -10.63 23.87
CA ASN A 120 -7.43 -10.27 24.38
C ASN A 120 -7.40 -10.16 25.90
N LYS A 121 -6.19 -10.05 26.45
CA LYS A 121 -5.83 -9.96 27.87
C LYS A 121 -6.12 -11.24 28.65
N VAL A 122 -6.17 -12.37 27.96
CA VAL A 122 -6.25 -13.69 28.56
C VAL A 122 -4.86 -14.11 29.00
N ASP A 123 -4.45 -13.64 30.17
CA ASP A 123 -3.09 -13.86 30.71
C ASP A 123 -2.92 -15.28 31.28
N SER A 124 -4.04 -15.99 31.56
CA SER A 124 -4.05 -17.39 32.01
C SER A 124 -5.22 -18.12 31.37
N PHE A 125 -4.95 -18.97 30.38
CA PHE A 125 -6.01 -19.73 29.68
C PHE A 125 -6.83 -20.60 30.63
N GLU A 126 -6.21 -21.34 31.55
CA GLU A 126 -6.91 -22.24 32.49
C GLU A 126 -7.97 -21.52 33.33
N LYS A 127 -7.66 -20.29 33.77
CA LYS A 127 -8.52 -19.57 34.72
C LYS A 127 -9.58 -18.71 34.01
N MET A 128 -9.27 -18.20 32.82
CA MET A 128 -10.09 -17.19 32.16
C MET A 128 -10.91 -17.73 30.96
N MET A 129 -10.75 -19.02 30.62
CA MET A 129 -11.57 -19.63 29.54
C MET A 129 -13.09 -19.51 29.79
N PRO A 130 -13.64 -19.68 31.03
CA PRO A 130 -15.08 -19.46 31.24
C PRO A 130 -15.56 -18.08 30.82
N ASP A 131 -14.73 -17.03 31.05
CA ASP A 131 -15.05 -15.64 30.68
C ASP A 131 -14.93 -15.43 29.16
N VAL A 132 -14.05 -16.17 28.50
CA VAL A 132 -13.90 -16.14 27.02
C VAL A 132 -15.16 -16.69 26.34
N TYR A 133 -15.79 -17.70 26.90
CA TYR A 133 -16.99 -18.30 26.32
C TYR A 133 -18.20 -17.34 26.30
N GLU A 134 -18.23 -16.29 27.13
CA GLU A 134 -19.27 -15.26 27.07
C GLU A 134 -19.30 -14.58 25.68
N PHE A 135 -18.17 -14.47 25.00
CA PHE A 135 -18.06 -13.79 23.71
C PHE A 135 -18.68 -14.56 22.54
N TYR A 136 -19.07 -15.84 22.71
CA TYR A 136 -19.92 -16.53 21.74
C TYR A 136 -21.26 -15.81 21.52
N ASN A 137 -21.75 -15.06 22.50
CA ASN A 137 -22.97 -14.25 22.39
C ASN A 137 -22.90 -13.17 21.30
N LEU A 138 -21.70 -12.83 20.80
CA LEU A 138 -21.54 -11.93 19.67
C LEU A 138 -21.95 -12.58 18.33
N GLY A 139 -22.05 -13.90 18.24
CA GLY A 139 -22.50 -14.63 17.06
C GLY A 139 -21.60 -14.44 15.82
N ILE A 140 -20.31 -14.22 16.04
CA ILE A 140 -19.31 -14.07 14.95
C ILE A 140 -18.60 -15.40 14.65
N GLY A 141 -18.58 -16.32 15.59
CA GLY A 141 -17.88 -17.58 15.52
C GLY A 141 -17.14 -17.90 16.80
N GLU A 142 -16.14 -18.76 16.71
CA GLU A 142 -15.30 -19.15 17.83
C GLU A 142 -14.44 -17.97 18.30
N PRO A 143 -14.44 -17.66 19.62
CA PRO A 143 -13.56 -16.63 20.17
C PRO A 143 -12.14 -17.19 20.37
N PHE A 144 -11.14 -16.57 19.77
CA PHE A 144 -9.73 -16.91 19.93
C PHE A 144 -9.13 -16.15 21.12
N PRO A 145 -8.75 -16.83 22.19
CA PRO A 145 -8.14 -16.19 23.35
C PRO A 145 -6.67 -15.86 23.06
N ILE A 146 -6.26 -14.61 23.34
CA ILE A 146 -4.87 -14.19 23.23
C ILE A 146 -4.42 -13.38 24.46
N SER A 147 -3.10 -13.30 24.66
CA SER A 147 -2.48 -12.24 25.45
C SER A 147 -1.48 -11.50 24.57
N ALA A 148 -1.88 -10.33 24.08
CA ALA A 148 -1.05 -9.54 23.17
C ALA A 148 0.26 -9.08 23.84
N VAL A 149 0.26 -8.85 25.17
CA VAL A 149 1.46 -8.47 25.94
C VAL A 149 2.39 -9.65 26.08
N ASN A 150 1.86 -10.85 26.38
CA ASN A 150 2.65 -12.07 26.61
C ASN A 150 2.89 -12.86 25.29
N LYS A 151 2.37 -12.40 24.17
CA LYS A 151 2.45 -13.05 22.84
C LYS A 151 1.92 -14.48 22.83
N LEU A 152 0.85 -14.74 23.57
CA LEU A 152 0.18 -16.05 23.65
C LEU A 152 -1.02 -16.11 22.68
N GLY A 153 -1.28 -17.27 22.07
CA GLY A 153 -2.43 -17.53 21.20
C GLY A 153 -2.36 -16.95 19.79
N PHE A 154 -1.21 -16.37 19.37
CA PHE A 154 -1.08 -15.72 18.06
C PHE A 154 -1.09 -16.72 16.90
N GLY A 155 -0.52 -17.91 17.11
CA GLY A 155 -0.45 -18.94 16.06
C GLY A 155 -1.83 -19.33 15.56
N GLU A 156 -2.72 -19.65 16.47
CA GLU A 156 -4.10 -20.07 16.17
C GLU A 156 -4.89 -18.97 15.44
N VAL A 157 -4.75 -17.72 15.89
CA VAL A 157 -5.36 -16.56 15.20
C VAL A 157 -4.82 -16.39 13.79
N LEU A 158 -3.49 -16.51 13.61
CA LEU A 158 -2.87 -16.31 12.31
C LEU A 158 -3.16 -17.48 11.35
N ASP A 159 -3.25 -18.70 11.86
CA ASP A 159 -3.66 -19.87 11.08
C ASP A 159 -5.09 -19.67 10.57
N GLU A 160 -5.99 -19.20 11.42
CA GLU A 160 -7.38 -18.90 11.03
C GLU A 160 -7.43 -17.73 10.03
N VAL A 161 -6.65 -16.66 10.23
CA VAL A 161 -6.55 -15.54 9.27
C VAL A 161 -6.15 -16.04 7.89
N VAL A 162 -5.13 -16.86 7.82
CA VAL A 162 -4.58 -17.35 6.55
C VAL A 162 -5.52 -18.32 5.86
N SER A 163 -6.31 -19.11 6.62
CA SER A 163 -7.30 -20.05 6.08
C SER A 163 -8.39 -19.33 5.27
N HIS A 164 -8.66 -18.08 5.56
CA HIS A 164 -9.65 -17.25 4.86
C HIS A 164 -9.07 -16.47 3.68
N PHE A 165 -7.77 -16.57 3.43
CA PHE A 165 -7.22 -15.93 2.24
C PHE A 165 -7.73 -16.61 0.98
N PRO A 166 -7.98 -15.84 -0.09
CA PRO A 166 -8.36 -16.45 -1.35
C PRO A 166 -7.28 -17.44 -1.75
N GLU A 167 -7.67 -18.69 -1.94
CA GLU A 167 -6.81 -19.66 -2.61
C GLU A 167 -6.41 -19.05 -3.94
N GLY A 168 -5.11 -19.01 -4.23
CA GLY A 168 -4.64 -18.65 -5.56
C GLY A 168 -5.28 -19.64 -6.53
N SER A 169 -6.33 -19.22 -7.21
CA SER A 169 -6.93 -20.05 -8.24
C SER A 169 -5.91 -20.14 -9.35
N ASP A 170 -5.35 -21.34 -9.55
CA ASP A 170 -4.52 -21.68 -10.71
C ASP A 170 -5.27 -21.50 -12.04
N THR A 171 -6.48 -20.94 -11.99
CA THR A 171 -7.41 -20.73 -13.11
C THR A 171 -7.92 -19.28 -13.24
N ASP A 172 -7.46 -18.34 -12.41
CA ASP A 172 -7.73 -16.93 -12.70
C ASP A 172 -6.94 -16.60 -13.98
N GLU A 173 -7.65 -16.45 -15.10
CA GLU A 173 -7.14 -15.74 -16.26
C GLU A 173 -6.52 -14.46 -15.72
N GLU A 174 -5.19 -14.33 -15.82
CA GLU A 174 -4.49 -13.12 -15.37
C GLU A 174 -5.18 -11.93 -16.03
N ASP A 175 -5.84 -11.10 -15.22
CA ASP A 175 -6.45 -9.87 -15.71
C ASP A 175 -5.33 -8.91 -16.08
N ASP A 176 -4.88 -9.01 -17.33
CA ASP A 176 -3.76 -8.22 -17.91
C ASP A 176 -4.10 -6.72 -18.02
N ARG A 177 -5.31 -6.31 -17.66
CA ARG A 177 -5.70 -4.91 -17.71
C ARG A 177 -4.95 -4.11 -16.63
N PRO A 178 -4.31 -2.99 -16.98
CA PRO A 178 -3.66 -2.14 -16.00
C PRO A 178 -4.62 -1.67 -14.90
N LYS A 179 -4.28 -1.94 -13.63
CA LYS A 179 -5.04 -1.50 -12.46
C LYS A 179 -4.45 -0.20 -11.94
N VAL A 180 -5.26 0.84 -11.89
CA VAL A 180 -4.83 2.21 -11.58
C VAL A 180 -5.53 2.73 -10.34
N ALA A 181 -4.79 3.11 -9.30
CA ALA A 181 -5.31 3.80 -8.13
C ALA A 181 -5.10 5.31 -8.25
N ILE A 182 -6.10 6.12 -7.88
CA ILE A 182 -5.95 7.58 -7.75
C ILE A 182 -5.86 7.93 -6.26
N ILE A 183 -4.70 8.42 -5.85
CA ILE A 183 -4.35 8.73 -4.47
C ILE A 183 -4.04 10.23 -4.29
N GLY A 184 -4.03 10.71 -3.06
CA GLY A 184 -3.75 12.11 -2.74
C GLY A 184 -4.65 12.62 -1.62
N LYS A 185 -4.37 13.83 -1.14
CA LYS A 185 -5.12 14.51 -0.07
C LYS A 185 -6.63 14.67 -0.38
N PRO A 186 -7.48 14.90 0.62
CA PRO A 186 -8.84 15.37 0.37
C PRO A 186 -8.83 16.65 -0.48
N ASN A 187 -9.88 16.83 -1.30
CA ASN A 187 -10.15 18.05 -2.09
C ASN A 187 -9.15 18.42 -3.21
N VAL A 188 -8.12 17.63 -3.47
CA VAL A 188 -7.18 17.85 -4.60
C VAL A 188 -7.80 17.57 -5.98
N GLY A 189 -9.03 17.03 -6.02
CA GLY A 189 -9.77 16.80 -7.27
C GLY A 189 -9.74 15.39 -7.82
N LYS A 190 -9.43 14.37 -6.99
CA LYS A 190 -9.43 12.94 -7.39
C LYS A 190 -10.73 12.50 -8.05
N SER A 191 -11.86 12.73 -7.38
CA SER A 191 -13.21 12.40 -7.90
C SER A 191 -13.53 13.15 -9.20
N SER A 192 -13.06 14.40 -9.33
CA SER A 192 -13.25 15.19 -10.55
C SER A 192 -12.46 14.63 -11.73
N ILE A 193 -11.23 14.16 -11.49
CA ILE A 193 -10.40 13.48 -12.51
C ILE A 193 -11.11 12.21 -12.98
N ILE A 194 -11.51 11.33 -12.05
CA ILE A 194 -12.24 10.09 -12.38
C ILE A 194 -13.51 10.38 -13.19
N ASN A 195 -14.37 11.29 -12.70
CA ASN A 195 -15.62 11.62 -13.39
C ASN A 195 -15.38 12.15 -14.81
N LYS A 196 -14.29 12.89 -15.01
CA LYS A 196 -13.95 13.42 -16.33
C LYS A 196 -13.38 12.35 -17.26
N LEU A 197 -12.59 11.40 -16.73
CA LEU A 197 -12.07 10.26 -17.48
C LEU A 197 -13.21 9.32 -17.89
N VAL A 198 -14.12 9.01 -16.96
CA VAL A 198 -15.31 8.16 -17.21
C VAL A 198 -16.30 8.84 -18.16
N GLY A 199 -16.55 10.15 -18.00
CA GLY A 199 -17.55 10.87 -18.80
C GLY A 199 -17.17 11.10 -20.27
N LYS A 200 -15.89 11.04 -20.62
CA LYS A 200 -15.38 11.18 -22.01
C LYS A 200 -15.32 9.87 -22.78
N ASN A 201 -15.18 8.76 -22.07
CA ASN A 201 -14.99 7.43 -22.64
C ASN A 201 -16.22 6.58 -22.31
N ARG A 202 -16.74 5.82 -23.28
CA ARG A 202 -17.86 4.90 -23.02
C ARG A 202 -17.40 3.89 -21.96
N VAL A 203 -17.95 4.03 -20.74
CA VAL A 203 -17.84 3.05 -19.69
C VAL A 203 -18.54 1.79 -20.18
N ILE A 204 -17.80 0.77 -20.51
CA ILE A 204 -18.35 -0.56 -20.57
C ILE A 204 -18.33 -1.03 -19.12
N VAL A 205 -19.41 -0.83 -18.39
CA VAL A 205 -19.69 -1.60 -17.19
C VAL A 205 -19.98 -3.00 -17.72
N SER A 206 -18.95 -3.80 -17.88
CA SER A 206 -19.16 -5.23 -18.09
C SER A 206 -19.49 -5.81 -16.73
N ASP A 207 -20.74 -6.20 -16.53
CA ASP A 207 -21.11 -7.23 -15.57
C ASP A 207 -20.44 -8.54 -16.02
N ILE A 208 -19.13 -8.66 -15.85
CA ILE A 208 -18.44 -9.93 -16.03
C ILE A 208 -18.76 -10.74 -14.79
N ALA A 209 -19.69 -11.68 -14.95
CA ALA A 209 -19.95 -12.71 -13.97
C ALA A 209 -18.63 -13.47 -13.69
N GLY A 210 -18.07 -13.29 -12.51
CA GLY A 210 -16.77 -13.89 -12.09
C GLY A 210 -15.86 -12.92 -11.31
N THR A 211 -15.99 -11.59 -11.50
CA THR A 211 -15.24 -10.59 -10.73
C THR A 211 -16.11 -9.94 -9.64
N THR A 212 -16.95 -10.73 -8.99
CA THR A 212 -17.95 -10.31 -7.98
C THR A 212 -17.33 -9.83 -6.66
N ARG A 213 -15.99 -9.62 -6.60
CA ARG A 213 -15.36 -9.16 -5.35
C ARG A 213 -15.44 -7.64 -5.13
N ASP A 214 -15.61 -6.81 -6.19
CA ASP A 214 -15.54 -5.37 -6.01
C ASP A 214 -16.47 -4.56 -6.92
N ALA A 215 -17.70 -4.35 -6.46
CA ALA A 215 -18.65 -3.36 -7.03
C ALA A 215 -18.13 -1.90 -6.96
N ILE A 216 -16.84 -1.72 -6.64
CA ILE A 216 -16.20 -0.44 -6.29
C ILE A 216 -15.27 0.04 -7.40
N ASP A 217 -14.83 -0.85 -8.30
CA ASP A 217 -13.89 -0.56 -9.39
C ASP A 217 -14.61 -0.15 -10.67
N THR A 218 -13.93 0.60 -11.53
CA THR A 218 -14.50 1.05 -12.80
C THR A 218 -13.57 0.69 -13.96
N ALA A 219 -14.05 -0.16 -14.88
CA ALA A 219 -13.36 -0.41 -16.13
C ALA A 219 -13.62 0.73 -17.12
N ILE A 220 -12.56 1.26 -17.73
CA ILE A 220 -12.62 2.33 -18.74
C ILE A 220 -11.90 1.86 -19.99
N LYS A 221 -12.55 2.01 -21.15
CA LYS A 221 -11.96 1.72 -22.45
C LYS A 221 -11.49 3.01 -23.13
N TYR A 222 -10.22 3.06 -23.49
CA TYR A 222 -9.61 4.16 -24.22
C TYR A 222 -8.72 3.65 -25.34
N ASN A 223 -8.92 4.14 -26.56
CA ASN A 223 -8.16 3.75 -27.78
C ASN A 223 -8.04 2.23 -27.99
N GLY A 224 -9.11 1.47 -27.65
CA GLY A 224 -9.16 0.02 -27.81
C GLY A 224 -8.54 -0.78 -26.66
N LYS A 225 -7.84 -0.16 -25.71
CA LYS A 225 -7.33 -0.76 -24.48
C LYS A 225 -8.28 -0.57 -23.31
N GLU A 226 -8.25 -1.48 -22.36
CA GLU A 226 -9.05 -1.44 -21.14
C GLU A 226 -8.17 -1.19 -19.92
N TYR A 227 -8.66 -0.37 -18.99
CA TYR A 227 -8.00 0.01 -17.74
C TYR A 227 -8.97 -0.14 -16.59
N VAL A 228 -8.51 -0.62 -15.43
CA VAL A 228 -9.34 -0.77 -14.24
C VAL A 228 -8.93 0.28 -13.21
N PHE A 229 -9.83 1.23 -12.92
CA PHE A 229 -9.61 2.22 -11.87
C PHE A 229 -10.16 1.70 -10.55
N ILE A 230 -9.27 1.57 -9.57
CA ILE A 230 -9.53 0.98 -8.24
C ILE A 230 -10.24 1.98 -7.33
N ASP A 231 -11.19 1.51 -6.50
CA ASP A 231 -11.91 2.26 -5.45
C ASP A 231 -12.60 3.54 -5.95
N THR A 232 -13.20 3.50 -7.13
CA THR A 232 -13.88 4.67 -7.69
C THR A 232 -15.18 5.02 -6.98
N ALA A 233 -15.89 4.06 -6.38
CA ALA A 233 -17.12 4.29 -5.64
C ALA A 233 -16.86 5.02 -4.30
N GLY A 234 -15.76 4.70 -3.60
CA GLY A 234 -15.31 5.45 -2.43
C GLY A 234 -15.02 6.91 -2.76
N LEU A 235 -14.45 7.17 -3.93
CA LEU A 235 -14.22 8.53 -4.43
C LEU A 235 -15.51 9.28 -4.82
N ARG A 236 -16.57 8.58 -5.28
CA ARG A 236 -17.85 9.19 -5.69
C ARG A 236 -18.77 9.49 -4.50
N ARG A 237 -18.78 8.66 -3.44
CA ARG A 237 -19.65 8.83 -2.26
C ARG A 237 -19.26 9.98 -1.33
N LYS A 238 -18.03 10.48 -1.40
CA LYS A 238 -17.41 11.42 -0.45
C LYS A 238 -17.87 12.87 -0.50
N SER A 239 -18.94 13.24 -1.21
CA SER A 239 -19.44 14.63 -1.19
C SER A 239 -20.16 15.03 0.12
N LYS A 240 -20.30 14.15 1.12
CA LYS A 240 -21.16 14.39 2.30
C LYS A 240 -20.57 14.16 3.69
N ILE A 241 -19.32 13.73 3.88
CA ILE A 241 -18.78 13.44 5.22
C ILE A 241 -17.61 14.38 5.55
N LYS A 242 -17.74 15.09 6.68
CA LYS A 242 -16.78 16.06 7.23
C LYS A 242 -15.71 15.39 8.12
N GLU A 243 -14.52 15.83 7.95
CA GLU A 243 -13.45 16.27 8.89
C GLU A 243 -12.83 15.37 10.00
N ASP A 244 -12.84 14.03 10.02
CA ASP A 244 -11.91 13.32 10.95
C ASP A 244 -11.01 12.30 10.22
N LEU A 245 -10.44 12.64 9.12
CA LEU A 245 -10.31 11.75 7.97
C LEU A 245 -8.87 11.52 7.50
N GLU A 246 -7.85 12.02 8.19
CA GLU A 246 -6.48 11.87 7.69
C GLU A 246 -6.04 10.41 7.73
N ARG A 247 -6.26 9.71 8.85
CA ARG A 247 -5.89 8.28 9.00
C ARG A 247 -6.74 7.36 8.12
N PHE A 248 -8.03 7.63 8.02
CA PHE A 248 -8.93 6.86 7.16
C PHE A 248 -8.61 7.04 5.67
N SER A 249 -8.17 8.25 5.29
CA SER A 249 -7.66 8.50 3.95
C SER A 249 -6.41 7.69 3.65
N ILE A 250 -5.53 7.50 4.65
CA ILE A 250 -4.31 6.68 4.53
C ILE A 250 -4.67 5.20 4.39
N ILE A 251 -5.59 4.66 5.21
CA ILE A 251 -6.01 3.25 5.13
C ILE A 251 -6.58 2.93 3.74
N ARG A 252 -7.49 3.77 3.24
CA ARG A 252 -8.02 3.60 1.88
C ARG A 252 -6.95 3.73 0.81
N THR A 253 -6.00 4.64 1.01
CA THR A 253 -4.86 4.77 0.09
C THR A 253 -4.03 3.49 0.07
N VAL A 254 -3.73 2.89 1.23
CA VAL A 254 -3.01 1.62 1.32
C VAL A 254 -3.78 0.52 0.59
N ALA A 255 -5.08 0.38 0.86
CA ALA A 255 -5.91 -0.64 0.23
C ALA A 255 -5.98 -0.48 -1.30
N ALA A 256 -6.17 0.75 -1.78
CA ALA A 256 -6.20 1.01 -3.22
C ALA A 256 -4.84 0.74 -3.88
N VAL A 257 -3.74 1.15 -3.23
CA VAL A 257 -2.38 0.94 -3.73
C VAL A 257 -2.01 -0.54 -3.76
N GLU A 258 -2.39 -1.34 -2.75
CA GLU A 258 -2.11 -2.79 -2.77
C GLU A 258 -2.70 -3.47 -3.99
N ARG A 259 -3.92 -3.10 -4.39
CA ARG A 259 -4.65 -3.70 -5.51
C ARG A 259 -4.24 -3.15 -6.89
N ALA A 260 -3.57 -1.99 -6.93
CA ALA A 260 -3.18 -1.33 -8.17
C ALA A 260 -1.80 -1.78 -8.66
N ASP A 261 -1.54 -1.60 -9.96
CA ASP A 261 -0.23 -1.69 -10.58
C ASP A 261 0.44 -0.33 -10.62
N ILE A 262 -0.39 0.72 -10.82
CA ILE A 262 0.04 2.11 -10.94
C ILE A 262 -0.75 2.99 -9.99
N ALA A 263 -0.07 3.89 -9.30
CA ALA A 263 -0.66 4.93 -8.47
C ALA A 263 -0.52 6.31 -9.12
N ILE A 264 -1.63 7.03 -9.24
CA ILE A 264 -1.66 8.43 -9.68
C ILE A 264 -1.77 9.30 -8.44
N LEU A 265 -0.68 9.94 -8.04
CA LEU A 265 -0.66 10.91 -6.96
C LEU A 265 -1.19 12.26 -7.48
N VAL A 266 -2.33 12.69 -6.97
CA VAL A 266 -2.93 13.98 -7.34
C VAL A 266 -2.52 15.05 -6.34
N ILE A 267 -1.88 16.11 -6.85
CA ILE A 267 -1.43 17.28 -6.09
C ILE A 267 -2.24 18.49 -6.53
N ASP A 268 -2.63 19.36 -5.59
CA ASP A 268 -3.27 20.62 -5.88
C ASP A 268 -2.23 21.67 -6.28
N ALA A 269 -2.30 22.20 -7.50
CA ALA A 269 -1.35 23.20 -7.97
C ALA A 269 -1.42 24.50 -7.14
N THR A 270 -2.57 24.84 -6.57
CA THR A 270 -2.74 26.09 -5.80
C THR A 270 -2.05 26.03 -4.43
N GLU A 271 -1.94 24.84 -3.85
CA GLU A 271 -1.23 24.60 -2.58
C GLU A 271 0.24 24.21 -2.80
N GLY A 272 0.53 23.59 -3.94
CA GLY A 272 1.81 22.95 -4.22
C GLY A 272 1.97 21.61 -3.52
N VAL A 273 3.19 21.06 -3.58
CA VAL A 273 3.52 19.79 -2.91
C VAL A 273 3.74 20.00 -1.42
N THR A 274 3.18 19.11 -0.58
CA THR A 274 3.22 19.18 0.88
C THR A 274 3.79 17.91 1.49
N GLU A 275 4.11 17.92 2.79
CA GLU A 275 4.57 16.75 3.54
C GLU A 275 3.53 15.61 3.53
N GLN A 276 2.23 15.95 3.55
CA GLN A 276 1.17 14.95 3.46
C GLN A 276 1.15 14.25 2.09
N ASP A 277 1.41 14.98 1.01
CA ASP A 277 1.57 14.38 -0.32
C ASP A 277 2.79 13.46 -0.35
N ALA A 278 3.88 13.81 0.34
CA ALA A 278 5.07 12.97 0.45
C ALA A 278 4.79 11.66 1.23
N LYS A 279 4.01 11.71 2.31
CA LYS A 279 3.58 10.51 3.05
C LYS A 279 2.74 9.57 2.18
N ILE A 280 1.77 10.12 1.44
CA ILE A 280 0.92 9.35 0.53
C ILE A 280 1.74 8.75 -0.62
N ALA A 281 2.68 9.52 -1.17
CA ALA A 281 3.61 9.08 -2.19
C ALA A 281 4.51 7.93 -1.71
N GLY A 282 4.99 8.02 -0.46
CA GLY A 282 5.81 7.00 0.20
C GLY A 282 5.12 5.63 0.22
N ILE A 283 3.81 5.58 0.47
CA ILE A 283 3.03 4.33 0.47
C ILE A 283 3.15 3.62 -0.89
N ALA A 284 2.95 4.34 -2.00
CA ALA A 284 3.03 3.76 -3.33
C ALA A 284 4.46 3.35 -3.70
N HIS A 285 5.47 4.15 -3.30
CA HIS A 285 6.87 3.86 -3.52
C HIS A 285 7.32 2.58 -2.80
N GLU A 286 6.99 2.43 -1.51
CA GLU A 286 7.34 1.25 -0.72
C GLU A 286 6.72 -0.03 -1.28
N ARG A 287 5.49 0.06 -1.86
CA ARG A 287 4.85 -1.08 -2.52
C ARG A 287 5.41 -1.40 -3.90
N GLY A 288 6.35 -0.59 -4.41
CA GLY A 288 6.97 -0.82 -5.71
C GLY A 288 6.03 -0.57 -6.89
N LYS A 289 5.01 0.26 -6.71
CA LYS A 289 4.04 0.57 -7.78
C LYS A 289 4.63 1.53 -8.81
N GLY A 290 4.06 1.52 -10.02
CA GLY A 290 4.28 2.58 -10.98
C GLY A 290 3.67 3.89 -10.49
N ILE A 291 4.31 5.03 -10.75
CA ILE A 291 3.88 6.31 -10.17
C ILE A 291 3.79 7.41 -11.21
N ILE A 292 2.63 8.05 -11.26
CA ILE A 292 2.36 9.28 -11.99
C ILE A 292 2.01 10.38 -10.99
N ILE A 293 2.64 11.53 -11.07
CA ILE A 293 2.30 12.72 -10.28
C ILE A 293 1.45 13.64 -11.15
N ALA A 294 0.16 13.75 -10.85
CA ALA A 294 -0.79 14.59 -11.55
C ALA A 294 -1.00 15.91 -10.79
N VAL A 295 -0.39 16.98 -11.26
CA VAL A 295 -0.58 18.33 -10.72
C VAL A 295 -1.88 18.89 -11.29
N ASN A 296 -2.94 18.86 -10.47
CA ASN A 296 -4.30 19.25 -10.85
C ASN A 296 -4.59 20.71 -10.51
N LYS A 297 -5.72 21.23 -11.00
CA LYS A 297 -6.13 22.64 -10.93
C LYS A 297 -5.15 23.57 -11.64
N TRP A 298 -4.51 23.04 -12.67
CA TRP A 298 -3.53 23.81 -13.45
C TRP A 298 -4.13 25.00 -14.19
N ASP A 299 -5.45 25.03 -14.38
CA ASP A 299 -6.22 26.16 -14.90
C ASP A 299 -6.27 27.38 -13.95
N ASP A 300 -6.16 27.15 -12.64
CA ASP A 300 -6.25 28.18 -11.61
C ASP A 300 -4.88 28.84 -11.28
N ILE A 301 -3.80 28.44 -11.97
CA ILE A 301 -2.44 28.98 -11.77
C ILE A 301 -2.11 30.04 -12.83
N GLU A 302 -1.59 31.18 -12.40
CA GLU A 302 -0.94 32.15 -13.28
C GLU A 302 0.38 31.56 -13.82
N LYS A 303 0.55 31.62 -15.14
CA LYS A 303 1.64 30.93 -15.82
C LYS A 303 2.58 31.91 -16.52
N ASN A 304 3.86 31.66 -16.31
CA ASN A 304 4.95 32.23 -17.10
C ASN A 304 5.80 31.10 -17.69
N ASP A 305 6.81 31.43 -18.48
CA ASP A 305 7.67 30.45 -19.16
C ASP A 305 8.44 29.53 -18.20
N LYS A 306 8.61 29.92 -16.94
CA LYS A 306 9.34 29.17 -15.91
C LYS A 306 8.45 28.36 -14.97
N THR A 307 7.15 28.66 -14.94
CA THR A 307 6.22 28.08 -13.94
C THR A 307 6.27 26.54 -13.92
N ILE A 308 6.24 25.89 -15.07
CA ILE A 308 6.32 24.40 -15.13
C ILE A 308 7.64 23.89 -14.56
N TYR A 309 8.74 24.58 -14.89
CA TYR A 309 10.07 24.19 -14.42
C TYR A 309 10.20 24.34 -12.89
N GLU A 310 9.73 25.45 -12.34
CA GLU A 310 9.75 25.72 -10.90
C GLU A 310 8.91 24.72 -10.12
N PHE A 311 7.69 24.42 -10.59
CA PHE A 311 6.86 23.36 -9.99
C PHE A 311 7.52 21.98 -10.08
N THR A 312 8.10 21.64 -11.22
CA THR A 312 8.78 20.36 -11.41
C THR A 312 9.96 20.20 -10.45
N ASN A 313 10.78 21.25 -10.27
CA ASN A 313 11.91 21.22 -9.34
C ASN A 313 11.43 21.09 -7.89
N LYS A 314 10.44 21.88 -7.49
CA LYS A 314 9.88 21.81 -6.13
C LYS A 314 9.32 20.42 -5.81
N ILE A 315 8.64 19.78 -6.77
CA ILE A 315 8.14 18.40 -6.61
C ILE A 315 9.32 17.42 -6.49
N LYS A 316 10.34 17.53 -7.34
CA LYS A 316 11.52 16.66 -7.31
C LYS A 316 12.33 16.81 -6.02
N ASP A 317 12.42 18.01 -5.48
CA ASP A 317 13.12 18.28 -4.22
C ASP A 317 12.35 17.67 -3.02
N THR A 318 11.02 17.88 -2.96
CA THR A 318 10.18 17.35 -1.88
C THR A 318 10.03 15.83 -1.95
N LEU A 319 9.92 15.27 -3.17
CA LEU A 319 9.76 13.84 -3.44
C LEU A 319 11.05 13.23 -3.99
N ALA A 320 12.22 13.61 -3.46
CA ALA A 320 13.53 13.18 -3.96
C ALA A 320 13.72 11.65 -3.98
N PHE A 321 13.00 10.91 -3.13
CA PHE A 321 13.03 9.45 -3.07
C PHE A 321 12.35 8.79 -4.29
N MET A 322 11.54 9.53 -5.04
CA MET A 322 10.83 9.05 -6.24
C MET A 322 11.08 9.92 -7.48
N SER A 323 12.33 10.32 -7.69
CA SER A 323 12.76 11.15 -8.84
C SER A 323 12.46 10.53 -10.21
N TYR A 324 12.13 9.25 -10.25
CA TYR A 324 11.71 8.49 -11.43
C TYR A 324 10.26 8.71 -11.84
N ALA A 325 9.42 9.28 -10.95
CA ALA A 325 8.00 9.46 -11.20
C ALA A 325 7.74 10.42 -12.37
N GLU A 326 6.75 10.08 -13.21
CA GLU A 326 6.34 10.95 -14.32
C GLU A 326 5.42 12.06 -13.80
N ILE A 327 5.71 13.30 -14.19
CA ILE A 327 4.94 14.48 -13.76
C ILE A 327 4.10 14.99 -14.92
N ILE A 328 2.79 15.16 -14.68
CA ILE A 328 1.86 15.72 -15.63
C ILE A 328 1.03 16.84 -15.00
N PHE A 329 0.86 17.94 -15.73
CA PHE A 329 0.05 19.08 -15.31
C PHE A 329 -1.31 19.01 -15.98
N VAL A 330 -2.38 18.88 -15.18
CA VAL A 330 -3.75 18.61 -15.64
C VAL A 330 -4.77 19.59 -15.07
N SER A 331 -5.93 19.68 -15.70
CA SER A 331 -7.09 20.31 -15.13
C SER A 331 -8.30 19.38 -15.25
N ALA A 332 -8.80 18.92 -14.13
CA ALA A 332 -10.05 18.15 -14.06
C ALA A 332 -11.26 18.99 -14.49
N LYS A 333 -11.23 20.31 -14.27
CA LYS A 333 -12.30 21.25 -14.62
C LYS A 333 -12.44 21.38 -16.13
N THR A 334 -11.34 21.69 -16.83
CA THR A 334 -11.35 21.88 -18.28
C THR A 334 -11.17 20.59 -19.07
N GLY A 335 -10.62 19.54 -18.44
CA GLY A 335 -10.24 18.28 -19.08
C GLY A 335 -8.89 18.34 -19.78
N GLN A 336 -8.09 19.38 -19.52
CA GLN A 336 -6.78 19.56 -20.14
C GLN A 336 -5.81 18.43 -19.76
N ARG A 337 -5.20 17.81 -20.76
CA ARG A 337 -4.18 16.76 -20.68
C ARG A 337 -4.59 15.47 -19.92
N LEU A 338 -5.86 15.28 -19.54
CA LEU A 338 -6.28 14.06 -18.85
C LEU A 338 -6.08 12.79 -19.69
N ASN A 339 -6.29 12.87 -21.02
CA ASN A 339 -6.09 11.73 -21.90
C ASN A 339 -4.63 11.23 -21.93
N LYS A 340 -3.63 12.11 -21.67
CA LYS A 340 -2.25 11.71 -21.59
C LYS A 340 -1.93 10.79 -20.41
N ILE A 341 -2.83 10.70 -19.43
CA ILE A 341 -2.69 9.76 -18.31
C ILE A 341 -2.66 8.32 -18.84
N TYR A 342 -3.48 7.97 -19.84
CA TYR A 342 -3.49 6.63 -20.43
C TYR A 342 -2.17 6.30 -21.13
N GLU A 343 -1.60 7.27 -21.88
CA GLU A 343 -0.30 7.10 -22.53
C GLU A 343 0.82 6.87 -21.51
N LEU A 344 0.76 7.58 -20.36
CA LEU A 344 1.73 7.39 -19.27
C LEU A 344 1.54 6.05 -18.57
N VAL A 345 0.29 5.61 -18.37
CA VAL A 345 -0.01 4.29 -17.79
C VAL A 345 0.58 3.20 -18.69
N ASP A 346 0.31 3.24 -20.01
CA ASP A 346 0.85 2.26 -20.94
C ASP A 346 2.39 2.24 -20.91
N HIS A 347 3.02 3.41 -20.93
CA HIS A 347 4.48 3.50 -20.88
C HIS A 347 5.08 2.90 -19.60
N ILE A 348 4.41 3.11 -18.46
CA ILE A 348 4.87 2.56 -17.18
C ILE A 348 4.67 1.06 -17.11
N VAL A 349 3.54 0.53 -17.63
CA VAL A 349 3.31 -0.92 -17.72
C VAL A 349 4.39 -1.58 -18.57
N ASP A 350 4.70 -1.02 -19.75
CA ASP A 350 5.77 -1.51 -20.62
C ASP A 350 7.13 -1.51 -19.90
N ALA A 351 7.41 -0.44 -19.13
CA ALA A 351 8.65 -0.35 -18.35
C ALA A 351 8.69 -1.36 -17.19
N GLN A 352 7.55 -1.60 -16.52
CA GLN A 352 7.46 -2.58 -15.42
C GLN A 352 7.66 -4.03 -15.90
N THR A 353 7.17 -4.36 -17.10
CA THR A 353 7.26 -5.72 -17.65
C THR A 353 8.58 -6.00 -18.35
N MET A 354 9.43 -4.99 -18.49
CA MET A 354 10.73 -5.12 -19.17
C MET A 354 11.65 -6.10 -18.45
N ARG A 355 12.16 -7.09 -19.20
CA ARG A 355 13.16 -8.05 -18.73
C ARG A 355 14.49 -7.82 -19.41
N ILE A 356 15.53 -7.57 -18.61
CA ILE A 356 16.89 -7.33 -19.10
C ILE A 356 17.66 -8.64 -19.05
N PRO A 357 18.31 -9.05 -20.18
CA PRO A 357 19.18 -10.20 -20.17
C PRO A 357 20.36 -10.01 -19.21
N THR A 358 20.70 -11.07 -18.45
CA THR A 358 21.75 -11.02 -17.41
C THR A 358 23.10 -10.57 -17.97
N GLY A 359 23.46 -10.96 -19.20
CA GLY A 359 24.69 -10.53 -19.87
C GLY A 359 24.77 -9.00 -20.02
N VAL A 360 23.73 -8.39 -20.62
CA VAL A 360 23.65 -6.94 -20.83
C VAL A 360 23.68 -6.17 -19.52
N LEU A 361 22.97 -6.70 -18.50
CA LEU A 361 22.94 -6.11 -17.15
C LEU A 361 24.33 -6.08 -16.52
N ASN A 362 25.14 -7.14 -16.72
CA ASN A 362 26.50 -7.22 -16.16
C ASN A 362 27.52 -6.41 -16.97
N GLU A 363 27.31 -6.17 -18.25
CA GLU A 363 28.10 -5.21 -19.04
C GLU A 363 27.95 -3.80 -18.45
N ILE A 364 26.71 -3.34 -18.21
CA ILE A 364 26.44 -2.04 -17.61
C ILE A 364 27.00 -1.96 -16.17
N LEU A 365 26.88 -3.03 -15.40
CA LEU A 365 27.45 -3.09 -14.06
C LEU A 365 28.97 -2.92 -14.11
N THR A 366 29.66 -3.59 -15.04
CA THR A 366 31.10 -3.50 -15.23
C THR A 366 31.54 -2.09 -15.60
N GLU A 367 30.83 -1.45 -16.52
CA GLU A 367 31.07 -0.05 -16.90
C GLU A 367 30.85 0.89 -15.72
N ALA A 368 29.75 0.71 -14.96
CA ALA A 368 29.43 1.53 -13.79
C ALA A 368 30.52 1.42 -12.71
N VAL A 369 31.00 0.21 -12.44
CA VAL A 369 32.08 -0.03 -11.46
C VAL A 369 33.40 0.57 -11.96
N ALA A 370 33.68 0.53 -13.25
CA ALA A 370 34.88 1.15 -13.83
C ALA A 370 34.84 2.69 -13.75
N MET A 371 33.68 3.30 -13.98
CA MET A 371 33.51 4.76 -13.90
C MET A 371 33.58 5.28 -12.46
N LYS A 372 32.94 4.59 -11.54
CA LYS A 372 32.92 4.95 -10.11
C LYS A 372 33.18 3.72 -9.26
N GLN A 373 34.36 3.65 -8.69
CA GLN A 373 34.76 2.51 -7.87
C GLN A 373 33.86 2.38 -6.62
N PRO A 374 33.53 1.12 -6.21
CA PRO A 374 32.77 0.86 -5.00
C PRO A 374 33.43 1.42 -3.73
N PRO A 375 32.63 1.79 -2.71
CA PRO A 375 33.14 2.30 -1.47
C PRO A 375 33.99 1.27 -0.72
N SER A 376 34.87 1.77 0.15
CA SER A 376 35.64 0.96 1.09
C SER A 376 35.35 1.41 2.51
N ASP A 377 35.20 0.45 3.44
CA ASP A 377 35.12 0.70 4.88
C ASP A 377 36.16 -0.15 5.62
N LYS A 378 36.87 0.48 6.56
CA LYS A 378 37.92 -0.16 7.39
C LYS A 378 38.91 -1.03 6.60
N GLY A 379 39.32 -0.55 5.42
CA GLY A 379 40.27 -1.25 4.54
C GLY A 379 39.70 -2.39 3.70
N LYS A 380 38.42 -2.72 3.84
CA LYS A 380 37.70 -3.66 2.98
C LYS A 380 36.94 -2.90 1.91
N ARG A 381 37.10 -3.30 0.65
CA ARG A 381 36.37 -2.71 -0.49
C ARG A 381 35.19 -3.59 -0.86
N LEU A 382 34.03 -2.95 -1.14
CA LEU A 382 32.90 -3.62 -1.73
C LEU A 382 33.29 -4.19 -3.11
N LYS A 383 33.04 -5.48 -3.32
CA LYS A 383 33.14 -6.16 -4.62
C LYS A 383 31.73 -6.60 -5.03
N ILE A 384 31.31 -6.22 -6.21
CA ILE A 384 30.07 -6.71 -6.81
C ILE A 384 30.47 -7.72 -7.89
N TYR A 385 30.08 -8.97 -7.71
CA TYR A 385 30.50 -10.07 -8.60
C TYR A 385 29.64 -10.13 -9.85
N TYR A 386 28.32 -10.03 -9.69
CA TYR A 386 27.35 -9.99 -10.79
C TYR A 386 26.00 -9.52 -10.28
N MET A 387 25.10 -9.21 -11.21
CA MET A 387 23.75 -8.79 -10.94
C MET A 387 22.77 -9.56 -11.85
N THR A 388 21.58 -9.87 -11.35
CA THR A 388 20.50 -10.50 -12.13
C THR A 388 19.15 -9.89 -11.79
N GLN A 389 18.24 -9.85 -12.76
CA GLN A 389 16.85 -9.44 -12.54
C GLN A 389 16.03 -10.67 -12.16
N VAL A 390 15.44 -10.66 -10.97
CA VAL A 390 14.64 -11.78 -10.42
C VAL A 390 13.14 -11.57 -10.56
N SER A 391 12.69 -10.32 -10.68
CA SER A 391 11.28 -9.97 -10.89
C SER A 391 11.17 -8.78 -11.84
N VAL A 392 10.02 -8.69 -12.51
CA VAL A 392 9.69 -7.56 -13.40
C VAL A 392 8.68 -6.59 -12.77
N THR A 393 7.81 -7.07 -11.90
CA THR A 393 6.77 -6.24 -11.25
C THR A 393 6.86 -6.37 -9.73
N PRO A 394 7.50 -5.44 -9.01
CA PRO A 394 8.36 -4.37 -9.54
C PRO A 394 9.70 -4.92 -10.05
N PRO A 395 10.39 -4.20 -10.98
CA PRO A 395 11.74 -4.57 -11.41
C PRO A 395 12.67 -4.75 -10.22
N THR A 396 13.11 -5.99 -9.99
CA THR A 396 13.91 -6.34 -8.81
C THR A 396 15.22 -6.96 -9.24
N PHE A 397 16.31 -6.37 -8.80
CA PHE A 397 17.66 -6.80 -9.11
C PHE A 397 18.36 -7.35 -7.87
N VAL A 398 18.99 -8.50 -8.00
CA VAL A 398 19.84 -9.07 -6.96
C VAL A 398 21.30 -8.81 -7.34
N MET A 399 22.00 -8.09 -6.47
CA MET A 399 23.46 -7.88 -6.57
C MET A 399 24.16 -8.87 -5.64
N PHE A 400 25.07 -9.67 -6.19
CA PHE A 400 25.90 -10.58 -5.41
C PHE A 400 27.22 -9.90 -5.06
N VAL A 401 27.44 -9.73 -3.76
CA VAL A 401 28.54 -8.95 -3.21
C VAL A 401 29.41 -9.80 -2.27
N ASN A 402 30.61 -9.31 -1.95
CA ASN A 402 31.48 -9.96 -0.95
C ASN A 402 31.02 -9.77 0.49
N ASP A 403 30.38 -8.64 0.79
CA ASP A 403 29.91 -8.30 2.15
C ASP A 403 28.76 -7.29 2.02
N VAL A 404 27.58 -7.65 2.53
CA VAL A 404 26.39 -6.79 2.47
C VAL A 404 26.56 -5.52 3.31
N ALA A 405 27.32 -5.59 4.41
CA ALA A 405 27.55 -4.43 5.26
C ALA A 405 28.32 -3.29 4.57
N LEU A 406 29.08 -3.61 3.50
CA LEU A 406 29.78 -2.62 2.69
C LEU A 406 28.91 -1.94 1.64
N THR A 407 27.66 -2.40 1.42
CA THR A 407 26.74 -1.82 0.44
C THR A 407 26.15 -0.53 1.00
N HIS A 408 26.74 0.60 0.65
CA HIS A 408 26.21 1.89 1.04
C HIS A 408 25.07 2.32 0.13
N PHE A 409 24.02 2.92 0.69
CA PHE A 409 22.84 3.41 -0.04
C PHE A 409 23.19 4.29 -1.24
N SER A 410 24.15 5.20 -1.10
CA SER A 410 24.57 6.10 -2.18
C SER A 410 25.14 5.37 -3.39
N TYR A 411 25.81 4.21 -3.17
CA TYR A 411 26.35 3.42 -4.28
C TYR A 411 25.26 2.60 -4.97
N THR A 412 24.34 2.04 -4.21
CA THR A 412 23.16 1.37 -4.78
C THR A 412 22.35 2.34 -5.66
N ARG A 413 22.14 3.58 -5.19
CA ARG A 413 21.48 4.64 -5.96
C ARG A 413 22.24 5.03 -7.22
N TYR A 414 23.58 5.03 -7.18
CA TYR A 414 24.38 5.25 -8.36
C TYR A 414 24.17 4.14 -9.41
N ILE A 415 24.20 2.86 -9.01
CA ILE A 415 23.93 1.73 -9.91
C ILE A 415 22.49 1.82 -10.46
N GLU A 416 21.50 2.15 -9.63
CA GLU A 416 20.13 2.38 -10.07
C GLU A 416 20.05 3.44 -11.17
N ASN A 417 20.71 4.58 -10.98
CA ASN A 417 20.73 5.65 -11.99
C ASN A 417 21.33 5.18 -13.31
N ARG A 418 22.40 4.38 -13.28
CA ARG A 418 23.01 3.81 -14.49
C ARG A 418 22.06 2.88 -15.25
N ILE A 419 21.31 2.04 -14.50
CA ILE A 419 20.28 1.17 -15.10
C ILE A 419 19.17 2.01 -15.71
N ARG A 420 18.72 3.08 -15.04
CA ARG A 420 17.68 3.98 -15.55
C ARG A 420 18.14 4.74 -16.80
N GLU A 421 19.38 5.18 -16.83
CA GLU A 421 19.96 5.85 -18.00
C GLU A 421 20.01 4.91 -19.22
N SER A 422 20.30 3.63 -19.02
CA SER A 422 20.42 2.65 -20.09
C SER A 422 19.10 2.10 -20.59
N PHE A 423 18.13 1.89 -19.70
CA PHE A 423 16.87 1.20 -20.03
C PHE A 423 15.61 2.05 -19.83
N GLY A 424 15.70 3.23 -19.25
CA GLY A 424 14.58 4.10 -18.97
C GLY A 424 13.97 3.84 -17.58
N PHE A 425 13.09 2.86 -17.42
CA PHE A 425 12.31 2.59 -16.19
C PHE A 425 11.64 3.84 -15.60
N ARG A 426 11.14 4.72 -16.49
CA ARG A 426 10.42 5.92 -16.09
C ARG A 426 9.09 5.54 -15.41
N GLY A 427 8.71 6.27 -14.39
CA GLY A 427 7.49 6.02 -13.65
C GLY A 427 7.49 4.75 -12.78
N THR A 428 8.56 3.96 -12.80
CA THR A 428 8.64 2.65 -12.14
C THR A 428 9.73 2.64 -11.07
N SER A 429 9.40 2.16 -9.88
CA SER A 429 10.38 1.93 -8.82
C SER A 429 11.25 0.72 -9.15
N ILE A 430 12.52 0.75 -8.76
CA ILE A 430 13.45 -0.38 -8.88
C ILE A 430 13.81 -0.85 -7.48
N ARG A 431 13.81 -2.17 -7.27
CA ARG A 431 14.25 -2.77 -6.02
C ARG A 431 15.61 -3.44 -6.18
N PHE A 432 16.46 -3.25 -5.18
CA PHE A 432 17.76 -3.93 -5.07
C PHE A 432 17.79 -4.81 -3.84
N ILE A 433 18.26 -6.05 -4.04
CA ILE A 433 18.52 -7.03 -2.98
C ILE A 433 20.00 -7.35 -3.03
N ASN A 434 20.73 -7.07 -1.96
CA ASN A 434 22.13 -7.43 -1.85
C ASN A 434 22.25 -8.80 -1.19
N ARG A 435 23.00 -9.73 -1.80
CA ARG A 435 23.26 -11.07 -1.26
C ARG A 435 24.76 -11.33 -1.22
N GLU A 436 25.22 -11.90 -0.12
CA GLU A 436 26.60 -12.37 -0.05
C GLU A 436 26.78 -13.62 -0.92
N ARG A 437 27.85 -13.60 -1.70
CA ARG A 437 28.31 -14.80 -2.38
C ARG A 437 29.13 -15.61 -1.38
N LYS A 438 28.58 -16.71 -0.84
CA LYS A 438 29.38 -17.70 -0.12
C LYS A 438 30.42 -18.26 -1.11
N GLU A 439 31.70 -18.02 -0.86
CA GLU A 439 32.73 -18.76 -1.54
C GLU A 439 32.53 -20.25 -1.17
N LYS A 440 32.40 -21.09 -2.17
CA LYS A 440 32.46 -22.54 -1.94
C LYS A 440 33.87 -22.82 -1.50
N GLU A 441 34.06 -23.26 -0.25
CA GLU A 441 35.25 -23.92 0.20
C GLU A 441 35.54 -25.17 -0.65
#